data_00e7a3b65a95ced972194379b57b9e0f
#
_entry.id   00e7a3b65a95ced972194379b57b9e0f
#
_cell.length_a   1.000
_cell.length_b   1.000
_cell.length_c   1.000
_cell.angle_alpha   90.00
_cell.angle_beta   90.00
_cell.angle_gamma   90.00
#
_symmetry.space_group_name_H-M   'P 1'
#
loop_
_entity.id
_entity.type
_entity.pdbx_description
1 polymer ?
#
loop_
_entity_poly.entity_id
_entity_poly.type
_entity_poly.pdbx_seq_one_letter_code
_entity_poly.pdbx_strand_id
1 'polypeptide(L)'
;MDKELAQLRTLLEQPTVERKNGKDFILGNIGSKKVVLQKCGIGKVNSAIGAVEMIDHYHPDLMVSSGCAGGADTSLNVTDVVVSTECCYHDAYCGSEQEYGQIMGMPARFASPQELVAKAAAMEGDIRVVPGLIVSGEWFVDSRDKMRSILDHFPEAKAVDMESCSIAQTCHIYGVPAYFHIESVGEQRVKLHAE
;
A
#
# COMPACT_ATOMS: atom_id res chain seq x y z
N MET A 1 -2.77 -10.75 -0.22
CA MET A 1 -3.55 -12.05 -0.20
C MET A 1 -2.60 -13.24 -0.31
N ASP A 2 -3.09 -14.49 -0.18
CA ASP A 2 -2.19 -15.66 -0.20
C ASP A 2 -1.47 -15.85 -1.53
N LYS A 3 -2.11 -15.49 -2.64
CA LYS A 3 -1.50 -15.56 -3.99
C LYS A 3 -0.33 -14.59 -4.17
N GLU A 4 -0.46 -13.37 -3.67
CA GLU A 4 0.61 -12.34 -3.72
C GLU A 4 1.82 -12.78 -2.91
N LEU A 5 1.57 -13.24 -1.67
CA LEU A 5 2.63 -13.76 -0.81
C LEU A 5 3.34 -14.97 -1.45
N ALA A 6 2.58 -15.86 -2.09
CA ALA A 6 3.14 -17.03 -2.77
C ALA A 6 4.08 -16.61 -3.93
N GLN A 7 3.71 -15.61 -4.72
CA GLN A 7 4.55 -15.08 -5.79
C GLN A 7 5.84 -14.46 -5.25
N LEU A 8 5.74 -13.57 -4.24
CA LEU A 8 6.91 -12.95 -3.62
C LEU A 8 7.85 -13.98 -2.99
N ARG A 9 7.29 -15.03 -2.39
CA ARG A 9 8.08 -16.13 -1.81
C ARG A 9 8.97 -16.83 -2.84
N THR A 10 8.55 -16.93 -4.10
CA THR A 10 9.36 -17.56 -5.15
C THR A 10 10.63 -16.78 -5.48
N LEU A 11 10.69 -15.51 -5.12
CA LEU A 11 11.86 -14.65 -5.32
C LEU A 11 12.93 -14.83 -4.23
N LEU A 12 12.55 -15.44 -3.09
CA LEU A 12 13.47 -15.62 -1.97
C LEU A 12 14.41 -16.81 -2.20
N GLU A 13 15.68 -16.56 -1.96
CA GLU A 13 16.71 -17.61 -1.86
C GLU A 13 16.68 -18.21 -0.46
N GLN A 14 16.66 -19.54 -0.37
CA GLN A 14 16.69 -20.33 0.88
C GLN A 14 15.64 -19.87 1.92
N PRO A 15 14.35 -19.79 1.57
CA PRO A 15 13.34 -19.27 2.49
C PRO A 15 13.19 -20.16 3.72
N THR A 16 13.18 -19.53 4.90
CA THR A 16 12.83 -20.13 6.18
C THR A 16 11.58 -19.48 6.74
N VAL A 17 10.84 -20.18 7.59
CA VAL A 17 9.61 -19.66 8.20
C VAL A 17 9.78 -19.61 9.70
N GLU A 18 9.55 -18.43 10.28
CA GLU A 18 9.40 -18.23 11.72
C GLU A 18 7.94 -17.95 12.04
N ARG A 19 7.44 -18.57 13.11
CA ARG A 19 6.07 -18.30 13.57
C ARG A 19 6.12 -17.51 14.89
N LYS A 20 5.50 -16.33 14.87
CA LYS A 20 5.40 -15.42 16.03
C LYS A 20 3.98 -14.88 16.13
N ASN A 21 3.40 -14.89 17.31
CA ASN A 21 2.04 -14.37 17.58
C ASN A 21 0.96 -14.91 16.61
N GLY A 22 1.11 -16.18 16.20
CA GLY A 22 0.18 -16.82 15.26
C GLY A 22 0.34 -16.44 13.79
N LYS A 23 1.31 -15.59 13.45
CA LYS A 23 1.64 -15.16 12.08
C LYS A 23 2.94 -15.81 11.61
N ASP A 24 3.02 -16.06 10.31
CA ASP A 24 4.22 -16.59 9.66
C ASP A 24 5.04 -15.45 9.07
N PHE A 25 6.33 -15.43 9.38
CA PHE A 25 7.33 -14.56 8.79
C PHE A 25 8.25 -15.41 7.94
N ILE A 26 8.37 -15.08 6.67
CA ILE A 26 9.19 -15.83 5.71
C ILE A 26 10.47 -15.02 5.47
N LEU A 27 11.59 -15.57 5.93
CA LEU A 27 12.89 -14.93 5.83
C LEU A 27 13.66 -15.55 4.66
N GLY A 28 14.41 -14.72 3.94
CA GLY A 28 15.28 -15.16 2.85
C GLY A 28 16.09 -14.00 2.30
N ASN A 29 16.73 -14.23 1.16
CA ASN A 29 17.48 -13.18 0.47
C ASN A 29 16.92 -12.98 -0.94
N ILE A 30 17.05 -11.76 -1.46
CA ILE A 30 16.92 -11.44 -2.87
C ILE A 30 18.25 -10.78 -3.27
N GLY A 31 19.12 -11.52 -3.96
CA GLY A 31 20.49 -11.11 -4.20
C GLY A 31 21.23 -10.82 -2.89
N SER A 32 21.75 -9.60 -2.71
CA SER A 32 22.47 -9.20 -1.49
C SER A 32 21.57 -8.69 -0.36
N LYS A 33 20.26 -8.60 -0.56
CA LYS A 33 19.33 -8.03 0.41
C LYS A 33 18.67 -9.11 1.25
N LYS A 34 18.67 -8.93 2.58
CA LYS A 34 17.84 -9.72 3.50
C LYS A 34 16.40 -9.25 3.39
N VAL A 35 15.48 -10.17 3.23
CA VAL A 35 14.05 -9.88 3.05
C VAL A 35 13.24 -10.70 4.03
N VAL A 36 12.24 -10.08 4.62
CA VAL A 36 11.23 -10.73 5.44
C VAL A 36 9.87 -10.46 4.82
N LEU A 37 9.13 -11.50 4.50
CA LEU A 37 7.76 -11.39 3.99
C LEU A 37 6.76 -11.76 5.08
N GLN A 38 5.68 -10.99 5.15
CA GLN A 38 4.56 -11.24 6.06
C GLN A 38 3.24 -10.91 5.36
N LYS A 39 2.21 -11.69 5.62
CA LYS A 39 0.84 -11.34 5.28
C LYS A 39 0.28 -10.47 6.40
N CYS A 40 0.09 -9.18 6.16
CA CYS A 40 -0.37 -8.23 7.17
C CYS A 40 -1.84 -8.44 7.61
N GLY A 41 -2.69 -9.02 6.75
CA GLY A 41 -4.15 -9.09 6.95
C GLY A 41 -4.87 -7.91 6.31
N ILE A 42 -6.19 -7.85 6.43
CA ILE A 42 -7.04 -6.84 5.78
C ILE A 42 -7.41 -5.76 6.78
N GLY A 43 -7.36 -4.51 6.33
CA GLY A 43 -7.79 -3.32 7.05
C GLY A 43 -6.71 -2.72 7.95
N LYS A 44 -7.01 -1.53 8.47
CA LYS A 44 -6.06 -0.67 9.19
C LYS A 44 -5.45 -1.34 10.41
N VAL A 45 -6.26 -1.99 11.23
CA VAL A 45 -5.79 -2.60 12.49
C VAL A 45 -4.84 -3.75 12.21
N ASN A 46 -5.22 -4.66 11.30
CA ASN A 46 -4.40 -5.82 10.98
C ASN A 46 -3.05 -5.42 10.37
N SER A 47 -3.07 -4.46 9.45
CA SER A 47 -1.87 -3.99 8.77
C SER A 47 -0.95 -3.19 9.71
N ALA A 48 -1.51 -2.37 10.60
CA ALA A 48 -0.73 -1.67 11.62
C ALA A 48 -0.05 -2.64 12.60
N ILE A 49 -0.79 -3.64 13.11
CA ILE A 49 -0.21 -4.69 13.97
C ILE A 49 0.89 -5.44 13.22
N GLY A 50 0.65 -5.79 11.94
CA GLY A 50 1.66 -6.46 11.11
C GLY A 50 2.92 -5.63 10.94
N ALA A 51 2.78 -4.32 10.69
CA ALA A 51 3.91 -3.41 10.57
C ALA A 51 4.70 -3.28 11.89
N VAL A 52 4.00 -3.14 13.03
CA VAL A 52 4.66 -3.11 14.35
C VAL A 52 5.45 -4.39 14.61
N GLU A 53 4.86 -5.56 14.40
CA GLU A 53 5.54 -6.84 14.58
C GLU A 53 6.77 -7.00 13.66
N MET A 54 6.66 -6.53 12.41
CA MET A 54 7.78 -6.54 11.47
C MET A 54 8.92 -5.63 11.98
N ILE A 55 8.59 -4.43 12.43
CA ILE A 55 9.57 -3.47 12.93
C ILE A 55 10.24 -3.98 14.21
N ASP A 56 9.47 -4.43 15.19
CA ASP A 56 9.97 -4.85 16.49
C ASP A 56 10.81 -6.13 16.43
N HIS A 57 10.50 -7.05 15.51
CA HIS A 57 11.22 -8.31 15.42
C HIS A 57 12.41 -8.29 14.47
N TYR A 58 12.36 -7.47 13.42
CA TYR A 58 13.34 -7.56 12.33
C TYR A 58 14.07 -6.25 12.04
N HIS A 59 13.64 -5.11 12.62
CA HIS A 59 14.27 -3.79 12.47
C HIS A 59 14.62 -3.45 11.01
N PRO A 60 13.63 -3.42 10.10
CA PRO A 60 13.90 -3.23 8.68
C PRO A 60 14.42 -1.81 8.38
N ASP A 61 15.35 -1.70 7.45
CA ASP A 61 15.80 -0.42 6.89
C ASP A 61 14.75 0.23 5.97
N LEU A 62 13.84 -0.59 5.44
CA LEU A 62 12.76 -0.18 4.55
C LEU A 62 11.58 -1.13 4.70
N MET A 63 10.39 -0.58 4.88
CA MET A 63 9.14 -1.32 4.79
C MET A 63 8.59 -1.19 3.37
N VAL A 64 8.24 -2.33 2.76
CA VAL A 64 7.58 -2.36 1.45
C VAL A 64 6.24 -3.03 1.60
N SER A 65 5.17 -2.34 1.17
CA SER A 65 3.85 -2.96 1.04
C SER A 65 3.55 -3.22 -0.43
N SER A 66 3.13 -4.43 -0.73
CA SER A 66 2.76 -4.86 -2.07
C SER A 66 1.44 -5.61 -2.03
N GLY A 67 0.54 -5.31 -2.96
CA GLY A 67 -0.78 -5.93 -3.00
C GLY A 67 -1.65 -5.42 -4.14
N CYS A 68 -2.93 -5.80 -4.12
CA CYS A 68 -3.93 -5.34 -5.08
C CYS A 68 -4.72 -4.14 -4.53
N ALA A 69 -5.14 -3.24 -5.40
CA ALA A 69 -6.00 -2.11 -5.05
C ALA A 69 -7.08 -1.87 -6.11
N GLY A 70 -8.06 -1.04 -5.78
CA GLY A 70 -9.01 -0.48 -6.74
C GLY A 70 -8.39 0.70 -7.47
N GLY A 71 -8.51 0.74 -8.81
CA GLY A 71 -8.12 1.92 -9.59
C GLY A 71 -9.09 3.08 -9.39
N ALA A 72 -8.56 4.23 -9.00
CA ALA A 72 -9.32 5.46 -8.84
C ALA A 72 -9.25 6.36 -10.09
N ASP A 73 -8.17 6.26 -10.86
CA ASP A 73 -7.96 7.02 -12.10
C ASP A 73 -8.42 6.21 -13.31
N THR A 74 -9.26 6.82 -14.14
CA THR A 74 -9.83 6.20 -15.35
C THR A 74 -8.80 5.92 -16.44
N SER A 75 -7.61 6.53 -16.38
CA SER A 75 -6.51 6.27 -17.31
C SER A 75 -5.75 4.97 -17.03
N LEU A 76 -5.99 4.36 -15.86
CA LEU A 76 -5.35 3.11 -15.47
C LEU A 76 -6.04 1.91 -16.13
N ASN A 77 -5.24 0.95 -16.55
CA ASN A 77 -5.70 -0.36 -17.02
C ASN A 77 -5.52 -1.43 -15.94
N VAL A 78 -6.25 -2.52 -16.08
CA VAL A 78 -5.95 -3.74 -15.32
C VAL A 78 -4.52 -4.17 -15.66
N THR A 79 -3.73 -4.51 -14.68
CA THR A 79 -2.29 -4.81 -14.75
C THR A 79 -1.35 -3.60 -14.69
N ASP A 80 -1.84 -2.36 -14.77
CA ASP A 80 -0.99 -1.21 -14.46
C ASP A 80 -0.58 -1.26 -12.96
N VAL A 81 0.62 -0.83 -12.66
CA VAL A 81 1.15 -0.79 -11.30
C VAL A 81 1.17 0.66 -10.83
N VAL A 82 0.53 0.94 -9.70
CA VAL A 82 0.64 2.24 -9.04
C VAL A 82 1.74 2.18 -7.99
N VAL A 83 2.72 3.07 -8.09
CA VAL A 83 3.72 3.30 -7.05
C VAL A 83 3.36 4.57 -6.30
N SER A 84 3.25 4.45 -4.99
CA SER A 84 2.84 5.57 -4.15
C SER A 84 3.87 6.68 -4.12
N THR A 85 3.47 7.89 -4.49
CA THR A 85 4.21 9.10 -4.14
C THR A 85 3.92 9.48 -2.69
N GLU A 86 2.66 9.31 -2.28
CA GLU A 86 2.14 9.61 -0.95
C GLU A 86 0.96 8.69 -0.64
N CYS A 87 0.72 8.47 0.67
CA CYS A 87 -0.50 7.83 1.16
C CYS A 87 -1.26 8.76 2.09
N CYS A 88 -2.60 8.71 2.05
CA CYS A 88 -3.46 9.36 3.04
C CYS A 88 -4.73 8.53 3.31
N TYR A 89 -5.45 8.86 4.38
CA TYR A 89 -6.73 8.20 4.64
C TYR A 89 -7.85 8.88 3.85
N HIS A 90 -8.73 8.07 3.25
CA HIS A 90 -9.94 8.59 2.61
C HIS A 90 -11.16 8.63 3.53
N ASP A 91 -11.07 8.05 4.73
CA ASP A 91 -12.17 7.89 5.68
C ASP A 91 -11.89 8.48 7.06
N ALA A 92 -10.86 9.34 7.18
CA ALA A 92 -10.55 10.04 8.42
C ALA A 92 -11.03 11.49 8.38
N TYR A 93 -11.62 11.94 9.48
CA TYR A 93 -12.01 13.32 9.67
C TYR A 93 -11.86 13.73 11.14
N CYS A 94 -10.97 14.67 11.42
CA CYS A 94 -10.63 15.16 12.75
C CYS A 94 -11.06 16.62 12.98
N GLY A 95 -12.11 17.06 12.28
CA GLY A 95 -12.64 18.44 12.40
C GLY A 95 -12.10 19.40 11.32
N SER A 96 -12.67 20.61 11.28
CA SER A 96 -12.40 21.59 10.22
C SER A 96 -11.01 22.25 10.29
N GLU A 97 -10.28 22.05 11.39
CA GLU A 97 -8.90 22.55 11.55
C GLU A 97 -7.85 21.62 10.95
N GLN A 98 -8.25 20.42 10.52
CA GLN A 98 -7.40 19.43 9.88
C GLN A 98 -7.83 19.24 8.43
N GLU A 99 -6.89 18.84 7.57
CA GLU A 99 -7.24 18.39 6.22
C GLU A 99 -8.09 17.12 6.28
N TYR A 100 -9.00 16.95 5.33
CA TYR A 100 -9.74 15.71 5.19
C TYR A 100 -8.74 14.56 4.90
N GLY A 101 -8.84 13.46 5.65
CA GLY A 101 -7.87 12.36 5.61
C GLY A 101 -6.75 12.47 6.65
N GLN A 102 -6.59 13.61 7.32
CA GLN A 102 -5.56 13.80 8.33
C GLN A 102 -6.00 13.32 9.71
N ILE A 103 -5.16 12.54 10.36
CA ILE A 103 -5.28 12.22 11.79
C ILE A 103 -4.62 13.35 12.59
N MET A 104 -5.29 13.85 13.62
CA MET A 104 -4.76 14.90 14.48
C MET A 104 -3.37 14.55 15.03
N GLY A 105 -2.42 15.47 14.89
CA GLY A 105 -1.03 15.25 15.30
C GLY A 105 -0.18 14.42 14.32
N MET A 106 -0.73 14.01 13.19
CA MET A 106 -0.01 13.31 12.12
C MET A 106 0.08 14.18 10.86
N PRO A 107 1.02 13.90 9.95
CA PRO A 107 1.01 14.50 8.62
C PRO A 107 -0.32 14.23 7.89
N ALA A 108 -0.77 15.17 7.07
CA ALA A 108 -1.94 14.97 6.22
C ALA A 108 -1.69 13.85 5.19
N ARG A 109 -0.43 13.73 4.73
CA ARG A 109 0.03 12.73 3.77
C ARG A 109 1.38 12.16 4.21
N PHE A 110 1.57 10.87 3.99
CA PHE A 110 2.81 10.15 4.27
C PHE A 110 3.56 9.93 2.96
N ALA A 111 4.69 10.61 2.78
CA ALA A 111 5.48 10.55 1.56
C ALA A 111 6.30 9.25 1.48
N SER A 112 6.36 8.67 0.28
CA SER A 112 7.28 7.59 -0.06
C SER A 112 8.68 8.16 -0.41
N PRO A 113 9.76 7.37 -0.25
CA PRO A 113 11.10 7.79 -0.66
C PRO A 113 11.15 8.08 -2.17
N GLN A 114 11.42 9.32 -2.53
CA GLN A 114 11.37 9.79 -3.92
C GLN A 114 12.29 9.02 -4.87
N GLU A 115 13.47 8.60 -4.39
CA GLU A 115 14.40 7.80 -5.18
C GLU A 115 13.81 6.45 -5.60
N LEU A 116 13.02 5.81 -4.73
CA LEU A 116 12.37 4.53 -5.03
C LEU A 116 11.23 4.74 -6.01
N VAL A 117 10.44 5.80 -5.83
CA VAL A 117 9.37 6.18 -6.77
C VAL A 117 9.94 6.43 -8.16
N ALA A 118 11.01 7.24 -8.25
CA ALA A 118 11.66 7.55 -9.52
C ALA A 118 12.25 6.29 -10.21
N LYS A 119 12.89 5.41 -9.44
CA LYS A 119 13.40 4.13 -9.97
C LYS A 119 12.29 3.25 -10.51
N ALA A 120 11.19 3.12 -9.77
CA ALA A 120 10.07 2.31 -10.22
C ALA A 120 9.39 2.91 -11.46
N ALA A 121 9.18 4.23 -11.50
CA ALA A 121 8.58 4.91 -12.64
C ALA A 121 9.45 4.86 -13.91
N ALA A 122 10.77 4.68 -13.75
CA ALA A 122 11.72 4.54 -14.86
C ALA A 122 11.90 3.10 -15.33
N MET A 123 11.20 2.12 -14.73
CA MET A 123 11.27 0.72 -15.18
C MET A 123 10.62 0.58 -16.55
N GLU A 124 11.38 0.03 -17.49
CA GLU A 124 10.89 -0.32 -18.81
C GLU A 124 10.43 -1.79 -18.82
N GLY A 125 9.33 -2.09 -19.49
CA GLY A 125 8.80 -3.45 -19.59
C GLY A 125 7.35 -3.46 -20.07
N ASP A 126 6.75 -4.63 -20.08
CA ASP A 126 5.36 -4.83 -20.52
C ASP A 126 4.32 -4.28 -19.51
N ILE A 127 4.77 -3.93 -18.29
CA ILE A 127 3.93 -3.42 -17.22
C ILE A 127 4.12 -1.91 -17.10
N ARG A 128 3.02 -1.17 -17.24
CA ARG A 128 3.02 0.27 -17.05
C ARG A 128 3.07 0.61 -15.56
N VAL A 129 4.07 1.38 -15.14
CA VAL A 129 4.21 1.88 -13.77
C VAL A 129 3.78 3.34 -13.71
N VAL A 130 2.85 3.65 -12.82
CA VAL A 130 2.25 4.99 -12.67
C VAL A 130 2.48 5.50 -11.25
N PRO A 131 3.27 6.56 -11.05
CA PRO A 131 3.40 7.20 -9.75
C PRO A 131 2.15 7.99 -9.40
N GLY A 132 1.75 7.99 -8.12
CA GLY A 132 0.61 8.78 -7.68
C GLY A 132 0.17 8.54 -6.25
N LEU A 133 -0.88 9.27 -5.86
CA LEU A 133 -1.48 9.18 -4.53
C LEU A 133 -2.24 7.86 -4.39
N ILE A 134 -1.97 7.14 -3.29
CA ILE A 134 -2.79 6.03 -2.82
C ILE A 134 -3.61 6.50 -1.62
N VAL A 135 -4.92 6.29 -1.68
CA VAL A 135 -5.82 6.60 -0.55
C VAL A 135 -6.32 5.33 0.10
N SER A 136 -6.25 5.26 1.42
CA SER A 136 -6.57 4.07 2.21
C SER A 136 -7.72 4.29 3.19
N GLY A 137 -8.49 3.25 3.45
CA GLY A 137 -9.55 3.28 4.48
C GLY A 137 -10.14 1.91 4.74
N GLU A 138 -11.09 1.81 5.69
CA GLU A 138 -11.76 0.55 6.02
C GLU A 138 -12.86 0.18 5.01
N TRP A 139 -13.06 0.94 3.96
CA TRP A 139 -14.11 0.66 2.99
C TRP A 139 -13.62 -0.29 1.91
N PHE A 140 -14.33 -1.38 1.72
CA PHE A 140 -14.26 -2.12 0.47
C PHE A 140 -15.04 -1.32 -0.59
N VAL A 141 -14.31 -0.72 -1.54
CA VAL A 141 -14.88 0.18 -2.55
C VAL A 141 -15.42 -0.64 -3.71
N ASP A 142 -16.68 -1.03 -3.61
CA ASP A 142 -17.41 -1.93 -4.53
C ASP A 142 -18.47 -1.20 -5.37
N SER A 143 -18.60 0.12 -5.23
CA SER A 143 -19.61 0.90 -5.95
C SER A 143 -19.05 2.23 -6.47
N ARG A 144 -19.71 2.75 -7.54
CA ARG A 144 -19.39 4.05 -8.12
C ARG A 144 -19.59 5.21 -7.13
N ASP A 145 -20.60 5.10 -6.27
CA ASP A 145 -20.91 6.16 -5.30
C ASP A 145 -19.85 6.25 -4.22
N LYS A 146 -19.34 5.10 -3.73
CA LYS A 146 -18.19 5.09 -2.81
C LYS A 146 -16.95 5.68 -3.47
N MET A 147 -16.63 5.29 -4.71
CA MET A 147 -15.49 5.84 -5.43
C MET A 147 -15.66 7.34 -5.66
N ARG A 148 -16.84 7.80 -6.05
CA ARG A 148 -17.13 9.23 -6.25
C ARG A 148 -16.93 10.01 -4.97
N SER A 149 -17.46 9.53 -3.84
CA SER A 149 -17.30 10.21 -2.54
C SER A 149 -15.83 10.33 -2.11
N ILE A 150 -14.98 9.37 -2.49
CA ILE A 150 -13.53 9.45 -2.27
C ILE A 150 -12.92 10.50 -3.20
N LEU A 151 -13.24 10.45 -4.50
CA LEU A 151 -12.68 11.37 -5.49
C LEU A 151 -13.16 12.82 -5.32
N ASP A 152 -14.29 13.06 -4.67
CA ASP A 152 -14.75 14.41 -4.28
C ASP A 152 -13.76 15.07 -3.31
N HIS A 153 -13.05 14.30 -2.50
CA HIS A 153 -12.02 14.79 -1.59
C HIS A 153 -10.59 14.65 -2.15
N PHE A 154 -10.36 13.63 -2.97
CA PHE A 154 -9.04 13.26 -3.51
C PHE A 154 -9.10 13.05 -5.03
N PRO A 155 -9.36 14.12 -5.81
CA PRO A 155 -9.51 13.99 -7.27
C PRO A 155 -8.25 13.49 -7.98
N GLU A 156 -7.07 13.61 -7.36
CA GLU A 156 -5.79 13.14 -7.88
C GLU A 156 -5.45 11.69 -7.52
N ALA A 157 -6.29 11.00 -6.72
CA ALA A 157 -6.03 9.62 -6.30
C ALA A 157 -5.88 8.69 -7.51
N LYS A 158 -4.85 7.85 -7.48
CA LYS A 158 -4.60 6.82 -8.50
C LYS A 158 -5.15 5.46 -8.07
N ALA A 159 -5.04 5.13 -6.79
CA ALA A 159 -5.51 3.85 -6.27
C ALA A 159 -6.13 3.99 -4.89
N VAL A 160 -7.01 3.02 -4.56
CA VAL A 160 -7.68 2.91 -3.26
C VAL A 160 -7.41 1.53 -2.70
N ASP A 161 -6.94 1.45 -1.46
CA ASP A 161 -6.73 0.21 -0.73
C ASP A 161 -7.23 0.30 0.72
N MET A 162 -6.91 -0.70 1.53
CA MET A 162 -7.35 -0.77 2.92
C MET A 162 -6.18 -0.81 3.92
N GLU A 163 -4.93 -0.76 3.48
CA GLU A 163 -3.75 -1.05 4.32
C GLU A 163 -2.65 0.00 4.24
N SER A 164 -2.37 0.56 3.07
CA SER A 164 -1.16 1.36 2.81
C SER A 164 -0.97 2.50 3.80
N CYS A 165 -2.01 3.30 4.06
CA CYS A 165 -1.86 4.47 4.92
C CYS A 165 -1.63 4.10 6.40
N SER A 166 -2.20 2.99 6.90
CA SER A 166 -1.96 2.54 8.27
C SER A 166 -0.55 1.98 8.46
N ILE A 167 -0.01 1.31 7.44
CA ILE A 167 1.41 0.92 7.42
C ILE A 167 2.30 2.17 7.36
N ALA A 168 1.96 3.15 6.50
CA ALA A 168 2.70 4.40 6.38
C ALA A 168 2.73 5.18 7.69
N GLN A 169 1.59 5.33 8.37
CA GLN A 169 1.50 5.97 9.68
C GLN A 169 2.32 5.23 10.74
N THR A 170 2.24 3.91 10.78
CA THR A 170 3.05 3.09 11.71
C THR A 170 4.54 3.33 11.46
N CYS A 171 4.97 3.24 10.20
CA CYS A 171 6.36 3.47 9.83
C CYS A 171 6.82 4.91 10.17
N HIS A 172 5.96 5.91 9.97
CA HIS A 172 6.24 7.29 10.36
C HIS A 172 6.48 7.42 11.88
N ILE A 173 5.63 6.80 12.70
CA ILE A 173 5.74 6.82 14.16
C ILE A 173 7.06 6.15 14.62
N TYR A 174 7.47 5.06 13.96
CA TYR A 174 8.68 4.31 14.29
C TYR A 174 9.94 4.83 13.58
N GLY A 175 9.83 5.82 12.69
CA GLY A 175 10.97 6.38 11.95
C GLY A 175 11.55 5.43 10.89
N VAL A 176 10.76 4.49 10.37
CA VAL A 176 11.15 3.55 9.32
C VAL A 176 10.66 4.06 7.97
N PRO A 177 11.51 4.16 6.94
CA PRO A 177 11.06 4.50 5.60
C PRO A 177 10.06 3.47 5.07
N ALA A 178 8.98 3.92 4.41
CA ALA A 178 7.97 3.05 3.84
C ALA A 178 7.76 3.33 2.35
N TYR A 179 7.58 2.29 1.55
CA TYR A 179 7.34 2.35 0.13
C TYR A 179 6.17 1.44 -0.25
N PHE A 180 5.25 1.96 -1.04
CA PHE A 180 4.03 1.25 -1.39
C PHE A 180 4.00 1.01 -2.90
N HIS A 181 3.89 -0.26 -3.24
CA HIS A 181 3.80 -0.76 -4.58
C HIS A 181 2.53 -1.57 -4.69
N ILE A 182 1.56 -1.09 -5.41
CA ILE A 182 0.28 -1.77 -5.60
C ILE A 182 0.24 -2.36 -6.98
N GLU A 183 0.35 -3.67 -7.05
CA GLU A 183 0.15 -4.42 -8.28
C GLU A 183 -1.33 -4.49 -8.60
N SER A 184 -1.62 -4.20 -9.85
CA SER A 184 -2.89 -4.52 -10.52
C SER A 184 -4.12 -3.96 -9.83
N VAL A 185 -4.68 -3.02 -10.49
CA VAL A 185 -6.09 -2.66 -10.37
C VAL A 185 -6.89 -3.93 -10.70
N GLY A 186 -7.28 -4.70 -9.68
CA GLY A 186 -8.09 -5.89 -9.83
C GLY A 186 -9.40 -5.59 -10.58
N GLU A 187 -10.19 -6.62 -10.91
CA GLU A 187 -11.47 -6.54 -11.62
C GLU A 187 -12.54 -5.61 -11.00
N GLN A 188 -12.23 -4.97 -9.89
CA GLN A 188 -13.02 -3.90 -9.30
C GLN A 188 -12.86 -2.56 -10.05
N ARG A 189 -12.70 -2.61 -11.37
CA ARG A 189 -13.27 -1.56 -12.18
C ARG A 189 -14.76 -1.53 -11.83
N VAL A 190 -15.10 -0.72 -10.86
CA VAL A 190 -16.43 -0.14 -10.88
C VAL A 190 -16.47 0.50 -12.26
N LYS A 191 -17.12 -0.19 -13.23
CA LYS A 191 -17.18 0.24 -14.64
C LYS A 191 -17.69 1.66 -14.65
N LEU A 192 -16.78 2.64 -14.59
CA LEU A 192 -17.09 4.05 -14.75
C LEU A 192 -17.42 4.35 -16.22
N HIS A 193 -17.28 3.34 -17.10
CA HIS A 193 -17.52 3.45 -18.53
C HIS A 193 -18.61 2.50 -18.98
N ALA A 194 -19.84 2.95 -18.89
CA ALA A 194 -20.93 2.63 -19.80
C ALA A 194 -22.05 3.63 -19.57
N GLU A 195 -21.97 4.75 -20.25
CA GLU A 195 -22.97 5.45 -21.07
C GLU A 195 -22.30 6.64 -21.74
#